data_18815b98f080ba208873688b4d885ab0
#
_entry.id   18815b98f080ba208873688b4d885ab0
#
_cell.length_a   1.000
_cell.length_b   1.000
_cell.length_c   1.000
_cell.angle_alpha   90.00
_cell.angle_beta   90.00
_cell.angle_gamma   90.00
#
_symmetry.space_group_name_H-M   'P 1'
#
loop_
_entity.id
_entity.type
_entity.pdbx_description
1 polymer ?
#
loop_
_entity_poly.entity_id
_entity_poly.type
_entity_poly.pdbx_seq_one_letter_code
_entity_poly.pdbx_strand_id
1 'polypeptide(L)'
;LYDILRHDRDNGKIVWVLGPACAFDHDSRDAMAALIDNGYCHALFAGNALATHDMEGDVFHTGLGQDIYTKEVTYNGHYNHLHVINLVRKAGSVKNFIEQNNISTGIMSALVRNNVPFVLAGSIRDDGPLPDVIPNVYQAQDAMRAHTCEATTVIALATQLHTIATGNMTPSYQVVGGKVRPVYF
;
A
#
# COMPACT_ATOMS: atom_id res chain seq x y z
N LEU A 1 -1.77 -20.98 3.52
CA LEU A 1 -1.32 -19.62 3.19
C LEU A 1 0.22 -19.55 3.10
N TYR A 2 0.97 -19.92 4.15
CA TYR A 2 2.44 -19.80 4.14
C TYR A 2 3.12 -20.52 2.98
N ASP A 3 2.69 -21.71 2.63
CA ASP A 3 3.26 -22.49 1.52
C ASP A 3 2.97 -21.82 0.17
N ILE A 4 1.79 -21.23 0.00
CA ILE A 4 1.41 -20.44 -1.18
C ILE A 4 2.32 -19.23 -1.30
N LEU A 5 2.48 -18.45 -0.23
CA LEU A 5 3.33 -17.26 -0.24
C LEU A 5 4.80 -17.59 -0.53
N ARG A 6 5.35 -18.65 0.10
CA ARG A 6 6.73 -19.10 -0.16
C ARG A 6 6.93 -19.52 -1.60
N HIS A 7 5.96 -20.25 -2.15
CA HIS A 7 6.02 -20.64 -3.56
C HIS A 7 5.94 -19.42 -4.49
N ASP A 8 4.95 -18.54 -4.27
CA ASP A 8 4.66 -17.43 -5.17
C ASP A 8 5.63 -16.26 -5.04
N ARG A 9 6.43 -16.20 -3.96
CA ARG A 9 7.54 -15.26 -3.87
C ARG A 9 8.49 -15.36 -5.07
N ASP A 10 8.82 -16.59 -5.45
CA ASP A 10 9.83 -16.84 -6.49
C ASP A 10 9.21 -17.36 -7.83
N ASN A 11 7.95 -17.83 -7.79
CA ASN A 11 7.29 -18.51 -8.91
C ASN A 11 5.91 -17.95 -9.26
N GLY A 12 5.56 -16.80 -8.74
CA GLY A 12 4.26 -16.17 -8.95
C GLY A 12 4.31 -14.65 -8.87
N LYS A 13 3.14 -14.06 -8.73
CA LYS A 13 2.98 -12.62 -8.50
C LYS A 13 1.99 -12.38 -7.37
N ILE A 14 2.50 -11.91 -6.24
CA ILE A 14 1.71 -11.60 -5.04
C ILE A 14 1.34 -10.13 -5.07
N VAL A 15 0.04 -9.85 -5.08
CA VAL A 15 -0.52 -8.48 -5.02
C VAL A 15 -1.16 -8.26 -3.66
N TRP A 16 -0.80 -7.17 -3.00
CA TRP A 16 -1.41 -6.76 -1.74
C TRP A 16 -2.38 -5.61 -1.94
N VAL A 17 -3.53 -5.68 -1.28
CA VAL A 17 -4.56 -4.64 -1.28
C VAL A 17 -4.77 -4.19 0.16
N LEU A 18 -4.29 -3.01 0.51
CA LEU A 18 -4.22 -2.58 1.89
C LEU A 18 -5.08 -1.35 2.17
N GLY A 19 -5.81 -1.40 3.27
CA GLY A 19 -6.50 -0.26 3.83
C GLY A 19 -5.67 0.46 4.90
N PRO A 20 -6.07 1.67 5.31
CA PRO A 20 -5.29 2.54 6.21
C PRO A 20 -5.09 1.95 7.62
N ALA A 21 -5.94 1.00 8.05
CA ALA A 21 -5.75 0.37 9.36
C ALA A 21 -4.41 -0.37 9.48
N CYS A 22 -3.82 -0.81 8.36
CA CYS A 22 -2.49 -1.41 8.36
C CYS A 22 -1.36 -0.40 8.70
N ALA A 23 -1.65 0.90 8.66
CA ALA A 23 -0.69 1.96 8.95
C ALA A 23 -0.86 2.60 10.34
N PHE A 24 -1.93 2.26 11.09
CA PHE A 24 -2.21 2.86 12.41
C PHE A 24 -1.49 2.17 13.57
N ASP A 25 -0.82 1.07 13.28
CA ASP A 25 -0.14 0.26 14.27
C ASP A 25 1.28 -0.05 13.82
N HIS A 26 2.23 0.18 14.70
CA HIS A 26 3.65 0.05 14.36
C HIS A 26 4.00 -1.39 14.02
N ASP A 27 3.48 -2.38 14.76
CA ASP A 27 3.77 -3.81 14.49
C ASP A 27 3.28 -4.24 13.10
N SER A 28 2.09 -3.77 12.71
CA SER A 28 1.52 -4.05 11.38
C SER A 28 2.34 -3.41 10.26
N ARG A 29 2.82 -2.16 10.47
CA ARG A 29 3.69 -1.45 9.53
C ARG A 29 5.02 -2.18 9.33
N ASP A 30 5.66 -2.55 10.43
CA ASP A 30 6.96 -3.25 10.42
C ASP A 30 6.84 -4.64 9.80
N ALA A 31 5.78 -5.38 10.13
CA ALA A 31 5.52 -6.68 9.52
C ALA A 31 5.32 -6.58 8.01
N MET A 32 4.55 -5.57 7.55
CA MET A 32 4.34 -5.37 6.12
C MET A 32 5.61 -4.91 5.40
N ALA A 33 6.38 -4.01 6.00
CA ALA A 33 7.68 -3.60 5.47
C ALA A 33 8.64 -4.80 5.36
N ALA A 34 8.68 -5.65 6.37
CA ALA A 34 9.48 -6.88 6.33
C ALA A 34 9.02 -7.86 5.22
N LEU A 35 7.72 -8.00 4.98
CA LEU A 35 7.22 -8.80 3.86
C LEU A 35 7.66 -8.24 2.51
N ILE A 36 7.62 -6.93 2.33
CA ILE A 36 8.10 -6.25 1.12
C ILE A 36 9.61 -6.47 0.95
N ASP A 37 10.40 -6.24 2.00
CA ASP A 37 11.85 -6.38 1.96
C ASP A 37 12.32 -7.81 1.67
N ASN A 38 11.51 -8.80 2.02
CA ASN A 38 11.78 -10.21 1.76
C ASN A 38 11.15 -10.74 0.46
N GLY A 39 10.62 -9.87 -0.40
CA GLY A 39 10.11 -10.23 -1.73
C GLY A 39 8.72 -10.84 -1.74
N TYR A 40 7.95 -10.71 -0.67
CA TYR A 40 6.57 -11.22 -0.60
C TYR A 40 5.51 -10.21 -1.09
N CYS A 41 5.94 -9.13 -1.74
CA CYS A 41 5.07 -8.14 -2.35
C CYS A 41 5.59 -7.77 -3.73
N HIS A 42 4.83 -8.09 -4.78
CA HIS A 42 5.18 -7.76 -6.16
C HIS A 42 4.43 -6.55 -6.71
N ALA A 43 3.31 -6.20 -6.07
CA ALA A 43 2.59 -4.95 -6.29
C ALA A 43 1.70 -4.67 -5.08
N LEU A 44 1.46 -3.38 -4.78
CA LEU A 44 0.58 -2.96 -3.70
C LEU A 44 -0.47 -1.98 -4.22
N PHE A 45 -1.74 -2.23 -3.87
CA PHE A 45 -2.85 -1.33 -4.13
C PHE A 45 -3.38 -0.74 -2.84
N ALA A 46 -3.59 0.56 -2.83
CA ALA A 46 -4.13 1.27 -1.69
C ALA A 46 -4.85 2.56 -2.13
N GLY A 47 -5.41 3.27 -1.17
CA GLY A 47 -5.88 4.62 -1.33
C GLY A 47 -4.90 5.65 -0.76
N ASN A 48 -5.23 6.92 -0.93
CA ASN A 48 -4.50 8.04 -0.36
C ASN A 48 -4.25 7.88 1.16
N ALA A 49 -5.24 7.39 1.90
CA ALA A 49 -5.19 7.30 3.35
C ALA A 49 -4.09 6.35 3.86
N LEU A 50 -3.87 5.17 3.22
CA LEU A 50 -2.79 4.28 3.64
C LEU A 50 -1.44 4.99 3.54
N ALA A 51 -1.13 5.54 2.36
CA ALA A 51 0.16 6.17 2.11
C ALA A 51 0.38 7.38 3.01
N THR A 52 -0.65 8.21 3.20
CA THR A 52 -0.58 9.38 4.08
C THR A 52 -0.30 9.00 5.52
N HIS A 53 -1.05 8.05 6.09
CA HIS A 53 -0.88 7.65 7.49
C HIS A 53 0.38 6.83 7.73
N ASP A 54 0.84 6.08 6.73
CA ASP A 54 2.13 5.40 6.84
C ASP A 54 3.28 6.40 6.97
N MET A 55 3.31 7.43 6.09
CA MET A 55 4.30 8.50 6.17
C MET A 55 4.10 9.43 7.37
N GLU A 56 2.86 9.62 7.86
CA GLU A 56 2.58 10.31 9.12
C GLU A 56 3.23 9.58 10.30
N GLY A 57 3.14 8.26 10.32
CA GLY A 57 3.80 7.42 11.32
C GLY A 57 5.33 7.59 11.34
N ASP A 58 5.93 7.80 10.17
CA ASP A 58 7.38 8.01 10.09
C ASP A 58 7.82 9.40 10.58
N VAL A 59 7.06 10.44 10.23
CA VAL A 59 7.46 11.84 10.49
C VAL A 59 7.05 12.31 11.88
N PHE A 60 5.86 11.94 12.32
CA PHE A 60 5.24 12.45 13.53
C PHE A 60 4.96 11.38 14.59
N HIS A 61 5.23 10.11 14.28
CA HIS A 61 4.89 8.97 15.12
C HIS A 61 3.41 8.90 15.49
N THR A 62 2.54 9.47 14.65
CA THR A 62 1.09 9.51 14.88
C THR A 62 0.30 8.80 13.77
N GLY A 63 -0.90 8.37 14.12
CA GLY A 63 -1.93 7.89 13.20
C GLY A 63 -3.30 8.16 13.80
N LEU A 64 -4.19 8.82 13.07
CA LEU A 64 -5.51 9.24 13.57
C LEU A 64 -5.48 10.03 14.90
N GLY A 65 -4.47 10.86 15.08
CA GLY A 65 -4.32 11.70 16.28
C GLY A 65 -3.78 10.99 17.52
N GLN A 66 -3.34 9.74 17.40
CA GLN A 66 -2.73 8.96 18.47
C GLN A 66 -1.28 8.62 18.12
N ASP A 67 -0.44 8.48 19.10
CA ASP A 67 0.90 7.92 18.96
C ASP A 67 0.80 6.44 18.55
N ILE A 68 1.53 6.05 17.50
CA ILE A 68 1.44 4.69 16.95
C ILE A 68 2.06 3.62 17.84
N TYR A 69 2.92 4.00 18.80
CA TYR A 69 3.58 3.10 19.76
C TYR A 69 2.80 3.00 21.06
N THR A 70 2.51 4.16 21.69
CA THR A 70 1.87 4.21 23.02
C THR A 70 0.36 4.19 22.99
N LYS A 71 -0.25 4.53 21.84
CA LYS A 71 -1.70 4.72 21.65
C LYS A 71 -2.27 5.92 22.44
N GLU A 72 -1.42 6.75 23.01
CA GLU A 72 -1.86 7.96 23.70
C GLU A 72 -2.30 9.05 22.71
N VAL A 73 -3.28 9.85 23.10
CA VAL A 73 -3.76 10.97 22.27
C VAL A 73 -2.69 12.06 22.21
N THR A 74 -2.29 12.43 21.01
CA THR A 74 -1.32 13.49 20.77
C THR A 74 -2.01 14.83 20.60
N TYR A 75 -1.52 15.88 21.28
CA TYR A 75 -2.07 17.23 21.13
C TYR A 75 -2.02 17.69 19.67
N ASN A 76 -3.17 18.07 19.12
CA ASN A 76 -3.35 18.42 17.70
C ASN A 76 -2.91 17.32 16.71
N GLY A 77 -2.71 16.08 17.14
CA GLY A 77 -2.21 14.99 16.31
C GLY A 77 -3.06 14.71 15.07
N HIS A 78 -4.36 15.01 15.12
CA HIS A 78 -5.26 14.86 13.99
C HIS A 78 -4.97 15.81 12.79
N TYR A 79 -4.11 16.81 12.95
CA TYR A 79 -3.64 17.63 11.83
C TYR A 79 -2.38 17.09 11.14
N ASN A 80 -1.71 16.11 11.74
CA ASN A 80 -0.43 15.62 11.23
C ASN A 80 -0.54 15.01 9.83
N HIS A 81 -1.64 14.31 9.52
CA HIS A 81 -1.86 13.77 8.17
C HIS A 81 -1.96 14.87 7.12
N LEU A 82 -2.62 16.01 7.41
CA LEU A 82 -2.66 17.16 6.50
C LEU A 82 -1.29 17.78 6.31
N HIS A 83 -0.49 17.81 7.38
CA HIS A 83 0.89 18.30 7.31
C HIS A 83 1.74 17.42 6.40
N VAL A 84 1.66 16.09 6.55
CA VAL A 84 2.37 15.14 5.68
C VAL A 84 1.94 15.30 4.22
N ILE A 85 0.64 15.40 3.93
CA ILE A 85 0.15 15.64 2.57
C ILE A 85 0.83 16.89 1.96
N ASN A 86 0.92 17.97 2.73
CA ASN A 86 1.56 19.19 2.26
C ASN A 86 3.08 19.04 2.04
N LEU A 87 3.76 18.27 2.89
CA LEU A 87 5.19 17.97 2.73
C LEU A 87 5.45 17.13 1.47
N VAL A 88 4.65 16.09 1.25
CA VAL A 88 4.77 15.25 0.04
C VAL A 88 4.46 16.03 -1.23
N ARG A 89 3.42 16.89 -1.19
CA ARG A 89 3.12 17.80 -2.32
C ARG A 89 4.26 18.75 -2.63
N LYS A 90 4.92 19.26 -1.61
CA LYS A 90 6.11 20.13 -1.79
C LYS A 90 7.28 19.34 -2.42
N ALA A 91 7.45 18.06 -2.07
CA ALA A 91 8.46 17.19 -2.65
C ALA A 91 8.11 16.73 -4.09
N GLY A 92 6.83 16.81 -4.48
CA GLY A 92 6.32 16.47 -5.81
C GLY A 92 5.97 15.01 -6.04
N SER A 93 6.41 14.09 -5.18
CA SER A 93 6.03 12.68 -5.20
C SER A 93 6.35 12.01 -3.85
N VAL A 94 5.71 10.86 -3.60
CA VAL A 94 6.02 10.00 -2.45
C VAL A 94 7.49 9.57 -2.46
N LYS A 95 8.00 9.15 -3.62
CA LYS A 95 9.40 8.75 -3.76
C LYS A 95 10.35 9.89 -3.38
N ASN A 96 10.18 11.07 -3.96
CA ASN A 96 11.03 12.22 -3.65
C ASN A 96 10.98 12.60 -2.17
N PHE A 97 9.79 12.54 -1.57
CA PHE A 97 9.60 12.83 -0.15
C PHE A 97 10.40 11.87 0.74
N ILE A 98 10.31 10.57 0.47
CA ILE A 98 11.03 9.52 1.20
C ILE A 98 12.56 9.71 1.06
N GLU A 99 13.04 9.92 -0.16
CA GLU A 99 14.48 10.08 -0.44
C GLU A 99 15.05 11.38 0.18
N GLN A 100 14.36 12.51 0.05
CA GLN A 100 14.80 13.81 0.59
C GLN A 100 14.83 13.85 2.11
N ASN A 101 13.97 13.10 2.78
CA ASN A 101 13.88 13.05 4.23
C ASN A 101 14.58 11.83 4.85
N ASN A 102 15.24 10.99 4.03
CA ASN A 102 15.92 9.76 4.46
C ASN A 102 15.02 8.83 5.27
N ILE A 103 13.74 8.71 4.89
CA ILE A 103 12.78 7.85 5.56
C ILE A 103 13.14 6.40 5.25
N SER A 104 13.34 5.59 6.30
CA SER A 104 13.79 4.20 6.18
C SER A 104 12.80 3.17 6.72
N THR A 105 11.76 3.62 7.43
CA THR A 105 10.72 2.77 8.04
C THR A 105 9.41 2.85 7.27
N GLY A 106 8.46 1.99 7.60
CA GLY A 106 7.12 2.00 7.03
C GLY A 106 6.96 1.31 5.68
N ILE A 107 5.71 1.21 5.27
CA ILE A 107 5.27 0.48 4.07
C ILE A 107 5.73 1.19 2.80
N MET A 108 5.47 2.50 2.70
CA MET A 108 5.79 3.27 1.49
C MET A 108 7.29 3.34 1.25
N SER A 109 8.08 3.48 2.34
CA SER A 109 9.53 3.45 2.26
C SER A 109 10.05 2.08 1.77
N ALA A 110 9.49 0.98 2.27
CA ALA A 110 9.84 -0.36 1.82
C ALA A 110 9.53 -0.57 0.32
N LEU A 111 8.37 -0.08 -0.16
CA LEU A 111 8.02 -0.15 -1.58
C LEU A 111 9.01 0.61 -2.46
N VAL A 112 9.36 1.84 -2.06
CA VAL A 112 10.29 2.70 -2.82
C VAL A 112 11.69 2.09 -2.88
N ARG A 113 12.26 1.65 -1.74
CA ARG A 113 13.65 1.10 -1.73
C ARG A 113 13.78 -0.24 -2.46
N ASN A 114 12.69 -1.03 -2.52
CA ASN A 114 12.68 -2.31 -3.25
C ASN A 114 12.16 -2.18 -4.68
N ASN A 115 11.82 -0.96 -5.15
CA ASN A 115 11.23 -0.70 -6.46
C ASN A 115 9.96 -1.52 -6.72
N VAL A 116 9.17 -1.79 -5.68
CA VAL A 116 7.89 -2.48 -5.81
C VAL A 116 6.84 -1.47 -6.31
N PRO A 117 6.14 -1.77 -7.43
CA PRO A 117 5.12 -0.88 -7.95
C PRO A 117 3.93 -0.80 -6.98
N PHE A 118 3.35 0.40 -6.88
CA PHE A 118 2.13 0.62 -6.12
C PHE A 118 1.15 1.48 -6.89
N VAL A 119 -0.13 1.25 -6.67
CA VAL A 119 -1.23 2.03 -7.23
C VAL A 119 -2.01 2.65 -6.08
N LEU A 120 -2.03 3.98 -6.04
CA LEU A 120 -2.86 4.74 -5.10
C LEU A 120 -4.10 5.25 -5.84
N ALA A 121 -5.26 4.67 -5.54
CA ALA A 121 -6.52 5.08 -6.15
C ALA A 121 -7.18 6.19 -5.34
N GLY A 122 -7.64 7.23 -6.02
CA GLY A 122 -8.35 8.35 -5.41
C GLY A 122 -9.75 7.97 -4.91
N SER A 123 -10.23 8.75 -3.95
CA SER A 123 -11.54 8.58 -3.31
C SER A 123 -12.17 9.94 -3.03
N ILE A 124 -13.51 10.00 -2.99
CA ILE A 124 -14.24 11.20 -2.56
C ILE A 124 -14.04 11.52 -1.07
N ARG A 125 -13.37 10.64 -0.32
CA ARG A 125 -13.05 10.80 1.11
C ARG A 125 -11.67 11.39 1.36
N ASP A 126 -10.87 11.64 0.32
CA ASP A 126 -9.51 12.13 0.48
C ASP A 126 -9.50 13.59 0.95
N ASP A 127 -8.74 13.89 2.00
CA ASP A 127 -8.56 15.25 2.55
C ASP A 127 -7.58 16.11 1.71
N GLY A 128 -7.38 15.71 0.49
CA GLY A 128 -6.44 16.23 -0.47
C GLY A 128 -5.45 15.15 -0.88
N PRO A 129 -5.47 14.76 -2.17
CA PRO A 129 -4.68 13.62 -2.62
C PRO A 129 -3.19 13.94 -2.65
N LEU A 130 -2.37 12.92 -2.41
CA LEU A 130 -0.94 12.93 -2.70
C LEU A 130 -0.72 13.06 -4.23
N PRO A 131 0.44 13.56 -4.68
CA PRO A 131 0.74 13.70 -6.12
C PRO A 131 0.63 12.37 -6.90
N ASP A 132 0.96 11.25 -6.24
CA ASP A 132 0.96 9.92 -6.87
C ASP A 132 -0.42 9.27 -6.92
N VAL A 133 -1.45 9.89 -6.35
CA VAL A 133 -2.82 9.37 -6.36
C VAL A 133 -3.46 9.56 -7.73
N ILE A 134 -4.01 8.51 -8.30
CA ILE A 134 -4.74 8.53 -9.56
C ILE A 134 -6.19 8.94 -9.29
N PRO A 135 -6.61 10.16 -9.66
CA PRO A 135 -7.93 10.67 -9.29
C PRO A 135 -9.07 10.10 -10.14
N ASN A 136 -8.78 9.63 -11.34
CA ASN A 136 -9.76 9.04 -12.23
C ASN A 136 -9.89 7.53 -11.95
N VAL A 137 -11.10 7.09 -11.57
CA VAL A 137 -11.35 5.69 -11.17
C VAL A 137 -11.09 4.69 -12.31
N TYR A 138 -11.34 5.04 -13.56
CA TYR A 138 -11.07 4.17 -14.69
C TYR A 138 -9.57 4.03 -14.95
N GLN A 139 -8.82 5.12 -14.87
CA GLN A 139 -7.36 5.09 -14.98
C GLN A 139 -6.73 4.30 -13.81
N ALA A 140 -7.26 4.46 -12.59
CA ALA A 140 -6.82 3.66 -11.45
C ALA A 140 -7.08 2.17 -11.67
N GLN A 141 -8.27 1.79 -12.17
CA GLN A 141 -8.58 0.41 -12.54
C GLN A 141 -7.63 -0.14 -13.62
N ASP A 142 -7.31 0.65 -14.64
CA ASP A 142 -6.40 0.21 -15.70
C ASP A 142 -4.98 0.00 -15.16
N ALA A 143 -4.50 0.89 -14.28
CA ALA A 143 -3.22 0.72 -13.60
C ALA A 143 -3.20 -0.54 -12.71
N MET A 144 -4.28 -0.82 -11.97
CA MET A 144 -4.43 -2.03 -11.16
C MET A 144 -4.50 -3.28 -12.04
N ARG A 145 -5.24 -3.23 -13.16
CA ARG A 145 -5.41 -4.33 -14.09
C ARG A 145 -4.09 -4.82 -14.70
N ALA A 146 -3.16 -3.91 -14.94
CA ALA A 146 -1.82 -4.26 -15.41
C ALA A 146 -1.09 -5.25 -14.47
N HIS A 147 -1.44 -5.25 -13.19
CA HIS A 147 -0.87 -6.17 -12.20
C HIS A 147 -1.77 -7.37 -11.92
N THR A 148 -3.11 -7.17 -11.82
CA THR A 148 -4.03 -8.28 -11.52
C THR A 148 -4.11 -9.31 -12.63
N CYS A 149 -3.90 -8.91 -13.90
CA CYS A 149 -3.85 -9.85 -15.03
C CYS A 149 -2.71 -10.87 -14.92
N GLU A 150 -1.69 -10.60 -14.12
CA GLU A 150 -0.55 -11.50 -13.93
C GLU A 150 -0.52 -12.07 -12.48
N ALA A 151 -1.44 -11.66 -11.62
CA ALA A 151 -1.45 -12.08 -10.23
C ALA A 151 -1.73 -13.58 -10.10
N THR A 152 -1.00 -14.23 -9.21
CA THR A 152 -1.22 -15.63 -8.82
C THR A 152 -1.78 -15.74 -7.40
N THR A 153 -1.50 -14.73 -6.57
CA THR A 153 -2.06 -14.59 -5.21
C THR A 153 -2.37 -13.14 -4.94
N VAL A 154 -3.57 -12.87 -4.43
CA VAL A 154 -4.01 -11.55 -3.97
C VAL A 154 -4.34 -11.65 -2.48
N ILE A 155 -3.82 -10.71 -1.69
CA ILE A 155 -4.13 -10.61 -0.26
C ILE A 155 -4.72 -9.23 0.00
N ALA A 156 -5.94 -9.20 0.53
CA ALA A 156 -6.64 -7.97 0.83
C ALA A 156 -6.89 -7.82 2.33
N LEU A 157 -6.46 -6.70 2.90
CA LEU A 157 -6.58 -6.40 4.33
C LEU A 157 -7.12 -4.99 4.55
N ALA A 158 -8.06 -4.86 5.47
CA ALA A 158 -8.53 -3.59 6.03
C ALA A 158 -9.13 -2.59 5.02
N THR A 159 -9.59 -3.05 3.86
CA THR A 159 -10.30 -2.22 2.88
C THR A 159 -11.38 -3.01 2.14
N GLN A 160 -12.61 -2.52 2.17
CA GLN A 160 -13.74 -3.20 1.54
C GLN A 160 -13.85 -2.87 0.04
N LEU A 161 -13.85 -1.59 -0.32
CA LEU A 161 -14.08 -1.16 -1.70
C LEU A 161 -12.95 -1.57 -2.64
N HIS A 162 -11.69 -1.40 -2.23
CA HIS A 162 -10.54 -1.82 -3.03
C HIS A 162 -10.49 -3.35 -3.17
N THR A 163 -10.87 -4.11 -2.13
CA THR A 163 -10.96 -5.57 -2.18
C THR A 163 -11.97 -6.02 -3.22
N ILE A 164 -13.18 -5.45 -3.20
CA ILE A 164 -14.23 -5.77 -4.18
C ILE A 164 -13.80 -5.41 -5.60
N ALA A 165 -13.24 -4.20 -5.78
CA ALA A 165 -12.77 -3.75 -7.08
C ALA A 165 -11.65 -4.65 -7.63
N THR A 166 -10.68 -5.00 -6.79
CA THR A 166 -9.58 -5.90 -7.18
C THR A 166 -10.09 -7.29 -7.50
N GLY A 167 -11.00 -7.86 -6.69
CA GLY A 167 -11.60 -9.17 -6.94
C GLY A 167 -12.34 -9.23 -8.27
N ASN A 168 -13.08 -8.17 -8.63
CA ASN A 168 -13.77 -8.08 -9.91
C ASN A 168 -12.83 -7.99 -11.12
N MET A 169 -11.59 -7.54 -10.92
CA MET A 169 -10.59 -7.43 -11.99
C MET A 169 -9.62 -8.62 -12.05
N THR A 170 -9.55 -9.42 -10.99
CA THR A 170 -8.62 -10.55 -10.88
C THR A 170 -9.16 -11.76 -11.63
N PRO A 171 -8.42 -12.33 -12.58
CA PRO A 171 -8.84 -13.57 -13.26
C PRO A 171 -8.84 -14.75 -12.28
N SER A 172 -9.78 -15.70 -12.46
CA SER A 172 -9.87 -16.89 -11.61
C SER A 172 -8.71 -17.88 -11.81
N TYR A 173 -8.03 -17.81 -12.96
CA TYR A 173 -6.94 -18.73 -13.35
C TYR A 173 -5.83 -17.97 -14.04
N GLN A 174 -4.60 -18.47 -13.87
CA GLN A 174 -3.39 -18.03 -14.57
C GLN A 174 -2.69 -19.20 -15.27
N VAL A 175 -1.96 -18.88 -16.32
CA VAL A 175 -1.05 -19.84 -16.96
C VAL A 175 0.38 -19.51 -16.54
N VAL A 176 0.96 -20.34 -15.70
CA VAL A 176 2.33 -20.19 -15.19
C VAL A 176 3.16 -21.38 -15.65
N GLY A 177 4.25 -21.13 -16.39
CA GLY A 177 5.10 -22.20 -16.93
C GLY A 177 4.35 -23.19 -17.83
N GLY A 178 3.33 -22.73 -18.57
CA GLY A 178 2.49 -23.57 -19.45
C GLY A 178 1.42 -24.39 -18.73
N LYS A 179 1.26 -24.24 -17.43
CA LYS A 179 0.24 -24.92 -16.61
C LYS A 179 -0.81 -23.94 -16.10
N VAL A 180 -2.08 -24.33 -16.24
CA VAL A 180 -3.20 -23.57 -15.66
C VAL A 180 -3.23 -23.81 -14.15
N ARG A 181 -3.29 -22.74 -13.38
CA ARG A 181 -3.46 -22.77 -11.92
C ARG A 181 -4.53 -21.77 -11.46
N PRO A 182 -5.22 -22.02 -10.34
CA PRO A 182 -6.13 -21.03 -9.78
C PRO A 182 -5.34 -19.83 -9.24
N VAL A 183 -5.97 -18.66 -9.30
CA VAL A 183 -5.51 -17.47 -8.57
C VAL A 183 -6.11 -17.51 -7.18
N TYR A 184 -5.30 -17.38 -6.16
CA TYR A 184 -5.75 -17.29 -4.77
C TYR A 184 -6.11 -15.85 -4.43
N PHE A 185 -7.33 -15.69 -3.85
CA PHE A 185 -7.82 -14.38 -3.41
C PHE A 185 -8.38 -14.49 -1.99
#